data_3094762b1a384bbd7e0d78e012ddec30
#
_entry.id   3094762b1a384bbd7e0d78e012ddec30
#
_cell.length_a   1.000
_cell.length_b   1.000
_cell.length_c   1.000
_cell.angle_alpha   90.00
_cell.angle_beta   90.00
_cell.angle_gamma   90.00
#
_symmetry.space_group_name_H-M   'P 1'
#
loop_
_entity.id
_entity.type
_entity.pdbx_description
1 polymer ?
#
loop_
_entity_poly.entity_id
_entity_poly.type
_entity_poly.pdbx_seq_one_letter_code
_entity_poly.pdbx_strand_id
1 'polypeptide(L)'
;MWLELFNGEGGAYQAQVLQMGRQSVDVQIASFAPDSTEASRHTHLVMGMPVNERMDWLVEKATELGVSRITPLMTQRTVLKLAGDRALKRQQHWQGIAQSACAQSGRNRVPLIDAPMAWAAWWSQRQPDTAVQPFVLSLQSVARPWQEVARTGDLCILSGPEGGLTDEEEAMAVAQGFMRVSLGPHTLRAETAPLVVLSQLLCFAA
;
A
#
# COMPACT_ATOMS: atom_id res chain seq x y z
N MET A 1 -12.96 -7.23 31.54
CA MET A 1 -12.80 -7.66 30.14
C MET A 1 -11.38 -7.37 29.71
N TRP A 2 -10.73 -8.29 28.99
CA TRP A 2 -9.41 -8.07 28.44
C TRP A 2 -9.51 -7.68 26.97
N LEU A 3 -8.61 -6.81 26.52
CA LEU A 3 -8.48 -6.34 25.14
C LEU A 3 -7.03 -6.43 24.72
N GLU A 4 -6.83 -6.66 23.44
CA GLU A 4 -5.55 -6.41 22.79
C GLU A 4 -5.62 -5.08 22.06
N LEU A 5 -4.64 -4.23 22.29
CA LEU A 5 -4.56 -2.89 21.70
C LEU A 5 -3.24 -2.75 20.94
N PHE A 6 -3.22 -1.95 19.89
CA PHE A 6 -2.00 -1.57 19.20
C PHE A 6 -2.00 -0.06 18.92
N ASN A 7 -0.82 0.53 18.81
CA ASN A 7 -0.63 1.96 18.54
C ASN A 7 -0.31 2.26 17.06
N GLY A 8 -0.19 1.21 16.23
CA GLY A 8 0.14 1.34 14.82
C GLY A 8 1.64 1.35 14.50
N GLU A 9 2.50 1.24 15.52
CA GLU A 9 3.96 1.28 15.38
C GLU A 9 4.61 -0.11 15.51
N GLY A 10 3.80 -1.13 15.75
CA GLY A 10 4.19 -2.52 15.95
C GLY A 10 4.10 -2.95 17.41
N GLY A 11 3.98 -4.27 17.60
CA GLY A 11 3.71 -4.87 18.90
C GLY A 11 2.26 -4.70 19.35
N ALA A 12 1.90 -5.38 20.42
CA ALA A 12 0.55 -5.37 20.96
C ALA A 12 0.58 -5.19 22.49
N TYR A 13 -0.45 -4.52 23.03
CA TYR A 13 -0.64 -4.26 24.44
C TYR A 13 -1.81 -5.09 24.96
N GLN A 14 -1.61 -5.88 25.99
CA GLN A 14 -2.69 -6.50 26.74
C GLN A 14 -3.23 -5.50 27.74
N ALA A 15 -4.52 -5.23 27.69
CA ALA A 15 -5.16 -4.23 28.52
C ALA A 15 -6.43 -4.77 29.20
N GLN A 16 -6.65 -4.37 30.45
CA GLN A 16 -7.87 -4.64 31.19
C GLN A 16 -8.79 -3.42 31.15
N VAL A 17 -10.05 -3.61 30.77
CA VAL A 17 -11.05 -2.55 30.83
C VAL A 17 -11.37 -2.29 32.30
N LEU A 18 -11.19 -1.04 32.73
CA LEU A 18 -11.55 -0.55 34.06
C LEU A 18 -12.96 0.04 34.06
N GLN A 19 -13.27 0.89 33.10
CA GLN A 19 -14.55 1.57 33.00
C GLN A 19 -14.95 1.78 31.55
N MET A 20 -16.25 1.66 31.25
CA MET A 20 -16.84 1.95 29.94
C MET A 20 -17.78 3.15 30.10
N GLY A 21 -17.43 4.26 29.42
CA GLY A 21 -18.30 5.43 29.26
C GLY A 21 -19.02 5.43 27.91
N ARG A 22 -19.79 6.50 27.63
CA ARG A 22 -20.48 6.65 26.33
C ARG A 22 -19.55 6.95 25.16
N GLN A 23 -18.43 7.60 25.42
CA GLN A 23 -17.49 8.09 24.39
C GLN A 23 -16.03 7.73 24.70
N SER A 24 -15.77 7.07 25.82
CA SER A 24 -14.42 6.68 26.25
C SER A 24 -14.46 5.32 26.94
N VAL A 25 -13.34 4.63 26.87
CA VAL A 25 -13.09 3.40 27.63
C VAL A 25 -11.77 3.59 28.36
N ASP A 26 -11.80 3.46 29.69
CA ASP A 26 -10.59 3.52 30.50
C ASP A 26 -10.00 2.12 30.60
N VAL A 27 -8.74 1.99 30.30
CA VAL A 27 -8.03 0.71 30.31
C VAL A 27 -6.74 0.80 31.12
N GLN A 28 -6.36 -0.29 31.73
CA GLN A 28 -5.04 -0.47 32.35
C GLN A 28 -4.21 -1.37 31.48
N ILE A 29 -3.07 -0.87 31.01
CA ILE A 29 -2.09 -1.68 30.30
C ILE A 29 -1.41 -2.62 31.29
N ALA A 30 -1.45 -3.91 30.99
CA ALA A 30 -0.84 -4.96 31.82
C ALA A 30 0.51 -5.41 31.27
N SER A 31 0.66 -5.53 29.94
CA SER A 31 1.90 -5.95 29.31
C SER A 31 2.00 -5.43 27.88
N PHE A 32 3.21 -5.46 27.33
CA PHE A 32 3.53 -5.20 25.94
C PHE A 32 4.26 -6.39 25.34
N ALA A 33 3.77 -6.89 24.21
CA ALA A 33 4.41 -7.90 23.38
C ALA A 33 5.03 -7.20 22.17
N PRO A 34 6.35 -7.22 21.99
CA PRO A 34 7.02 -6.55 20.86
C PRO A 34 6.90 -7.33 19.57
N ASP A 35 6.32 -8.52 19.59
CA ASP A 35 6.19 -9.39 18.43
C ASP A 35 5.38 -8.68 17.33
N SER A 36 5.91 -8.72 16.13
CA SER A 36 5.28 -8.15 14.96
C SER A 36 4.70 -9.27 14.10
N THR A 37 3.45 -9.08 13.68
CA THR A 37 2.80 -9.93 12.67
C THR A 37 3.18 -9.51 11.24
N GLU A 38 4.06 -8.52 11.13
CA GLU A 38 4.45 -7.94 9.86
C GLU A 38 5.46 -8.80 9.11
N ALA A 39 5.33 -8.80 7.78
CA ALA A 39 6.34 -9.37 6.91
C ALA A 39 7.69 -8.65 7.11
N SER A 40 8.79 -9.39 7.02
CA SER A 40 10.16 -8.84 7.14
C SER A 40 10.53 -7.88 6.02
N ARG A 41 9.70 -7.78 4.98
CA ARG A 41 9.92 -7.00 3.76
C ARG A 41 8.99 -5.79 3.72
N HIS A 42 9.56 -4.61 3.45
CA HIS A 42 8.76 -3.43 3.17
C HIS A 42 8.28 -3.40 1.72
N THR A 43 6.99 -3.16 1.54
CA THR A 43 6.37 -3.04 0.22
C THR A 43 5.71 -1.68 0.09
N HIS A 44 6.21 -0.87 -0.85
CA HIS A 44 5.65 0.42 -1.20
C HIS A 44 4.84 0.32 -2.48
N LEU A 45 3.53 0.50 -2.39
CA LEU A 45 2.62 0.56 -3.54
C LEU A 45 2.46 2.01 -4.00
N VAL A 46 2.90 2.31 -5.23
CA VAL A 46 2.74 3.60 -5.90
C VAL A 46 1.64 3.44 -6.94
N MET A 47 0.47 4.03 -6.67
CA MET A 47 -0.75 3.68 -7.37
C MET A 47 -1.34 4.88 -8.13
N GLY A 48 -1.41 4.80 -9.46
CA GLY A 48 -2.28 5.67 -10.25
C GLY A 48 -3.71 5.52 -9.75
N MET A 49 -4.26 6.59 -9.13
CA MET A 49 -5.51 6.51 -8.38
C MET A 49 -6.67 5.99 -9.23
N PRO A 50 -7.27 4.85 -8.89
CA PRO A 50 -8.54 4.44 -9.45
C PRO A 50 -9.67 5.32 -8.91
N VAL A 51 -10.83 5.26 -9.57
CA VAL A 51 -11.96 6.11 -9.19
C VAL A 51 -12.60 5.68 -7.88
N ASN A 52 -12.94 6.66 -7.05
CA ASN A 52 -13.83 6.57 -5.87
C ASN A 52 -13.60 5.33 -4.97
N GLU A 53 -14.65 4.51 -4.82
CA GLU A 53 -14.73 3.35 -3.91
C GLU A 53 -13.68 2.26 -4.21
N ARG A 54 -13.14 2.22 -5.43
CA ARG A 54 -12.08 1.26 -5.77
C ARG A 54 -10.77 1.57 -5.06
N MET A 55 -10.47 2.86 -4.84
CA MET A 55 -9.30 3.22 -4.05
C MET A 55 -9.49 2.87 -2.58
N ASP A 56 -10.70 3.05 -2.03
CA ASP A 56 -11.05 2.67 -0.66
C ASP A 56 -10.85 1.16 -0.47
N TRP A 57 -11.40 0.36 -1.39
CA TRP A 57 -11.26 -1.10 -1.40
C TRP A 57 -9.80 -1.56 -1.56
N LEU A 58 -9.05 -0.89 -2.46
CA LEU A 58 -7.62 -1.17 -2.64
C LEU A 58 -6.82 -0.95 -1.34
N VAL A 59 -7.04 0.18 -0.67
CA VAL A 59 -6.35 0.50 0.59
C VAL A 59 -6.66 -0.55 1.66
N GLU A 60 -7.93 -0.92 1.80
CA GLU A 60 -8.36 -1.97 2.72
C GLU A 60 -7.62 -3.28 2.45
N LYS A 61 -7.73 -3.81 1.24
CA LYS A 61 -7.18 -5.13 0.88
C LYS A 61 -5.65 -5.13 0.80
N ALA A 62 -5.03 -4.04 0.33
CA ALA A 62 -3.58 -3.91 0.35
C ALA A 62 -3.04 -3.88 1.80
N THR A 63 -3.78 -3.27 2.72
CA THR A 63 -3.44 -3.30 4.14
C THR A 63 -3.51 -4.71 4.69
N GLU A 64 -4.59 -5.45 4.48
CA GLU A 64 -4.72 -6.86 4.88
C GLU A 64 -3.57 -7.73 4.34
N LEU A 65 -3.11 -7.44 3.11
CA LEU A 65 -2.04 -8.18 2.42
C LEU A 65 -0.62 -7.70 2.75
N GLY A 66 -0.45 -6.84 3.76
CA GLY A 66 0.88 -6.52 4.29
C GLY A 66 1.59 -5.35 3.62
N VAL A 67 0.92 -4.49 2.84
CA VAL A 67 1.54 -3.27 2.31
C VAL A 67 2.08 -2.40 3.46
N SER A 68 3.25 -1.78 3.24
CA SER A 68 3.87 -0.90 4.25
C SER A 68 3.63 0.59 3.97
N ARG A 69 3.44 0.94 2.70
CA ARG A 69 3.17 2.32 2.27
C ARG A 69 2.37 2.34 0.97
N ILE A 70 1.44 3.29 0.86
CA ILE A 70 0.71 3.55 -0.39
C ILE A 70 0.86 5.03 -0.76
N THR A 71 1.33 5.29 -1.98
CA THR A 71 1.38 6.64 -2.57
C THR A 71 0.36 6.73 -3.71
N PRO A 72 -0.78 7.42 -3.49
CA PRO A 72 -1.73 7.69 -4.56
C PRO A 72 -1.17 8.71 -5.56
N LEU A 73 -1.13 8.37 -6.85
CA LEU A 73 -0.64 9.25 -7.92
C LEU A 73 -1.76 9.77 -8.82
N MET A 74 -1.63 11.02 -9.22
CA MET A 74 -2.34 11.60 -10.34
C MET A 74 -1.49 11.46 -11.60
N THR A 75 -1.70 10.38 -12.35
CA THR A 75 -1.08 10.10 -13.64
C THR A 75 -1.88 10.78 -14.77
N GLN A 76 -1.43 10.65 -16.01
CA GLN A 76 -2.10 11.28 -17.15
C GLN A 76 -3.54 10.80 -17.32
N ARG A 77 -3.76 9.48 -17.13
CA ARG A 77 -5.09 8.85 -17.29
C ARG A 77 -5.91 8.76 -16.00
N THR A 78 -5.41 9.35 -14.91
CA THR A 78 -6.18 9.44 -13.66
C THR A 78 -7.34 10.43 -13.83
N VAL A 79 -8.56 9.97 -13.61
CA VAL A 79 -9.78 10.78 -13.72
C VAL A 79 -9.90 11.78 -12.57
N LEU A 80 -9.61 11.33 -11.36
CA LEU A 80 -9.78 12.12 -10.15
C LEU A 80 -8.56 13.04 -9.92
N LYS A 81 -8.77 14.36 -9.95
CA LYS A 81 -7.74 15.35 -9.64
C LYS A 81 -7.98 15.91 -8.24
N LEU A 82 -7.02 15.71 -7.36
CA LEU A 82 -7.07 16.13 -5.96
C LEU A 82 -5.94 17.10 -5.66
N ALA A 83 -6.26 18.20 -4.98
CA ALA A 83 -5.27 19.20 -4.54
C ALA A 83 -5.72 19.86 -3.24
N GLY A 84 -4.76 20.43 -2.48
CA GLY A 84 -5.02 21.17 -1.25
C GLY A 84 -5.83 20.36 -0.24
N ASP A 85 -6.79 20.99 0.40
CA ASP A 85 -7.61 20.39 1.46
C ASP A 85 -8.36 19.11 1.03
N ARG A 86 -8.71 18.99 -0.25
CA ARG A 86 -9.38 17.79 -0.76
C ARG A 86 -8.43 16.59 -0.75
N ALA A 87 -7.16 16.79 -1.11
CA ALA A 87 -6.14 15.75 -1.06
C ALA A 87 -5.89 15.29 0.39
N LEU A 88 -5.77 16.24 1.32
CA LEU A 88 -5.58 15.94 2.75
C LEU A 88 -6.77 15.18 3.35
N LYS A 89 -8.00 15.59 3.03
CA LYS A 89 -9.20 14.89 3.49
C LYS A 89 -9.28 13.46 2.96
N ARG A 90 -8.87 13.22 1.71
CA ARG A 90 -8.82 11.87 1.13
C ARG A 90 -7.72 11.03 1.77
N GLN A 91 -6.55 11.59 2.00
CA GLN A 91 -5.48 10.92 2.74
C GLN A 91 -5.95 10.47 4.13
N GLN A 92 -6.58 11.37 4.90
CA GLN A 92 -7.11 11.05 6.23
C GLN A 92 -8.17 9.94 6.17
N HIS A 93 -9.07 9.98 5.18
CA HIS A 93 -10.05 8.94 4.96
C HIS A 93 -9.40 7.58 4.71
N TRP A 94 -8.44 7.49 3.80
CA TRP A 94 -7.73 6.26 3.51
C TRP A 94 -6.85 5.77 4.67
N GLN A 95 -6.24 6.71 5.43
CA GLN A 95 -5.51 6.34 6.63
C GLN A 95 -6.44 5.71 7.69
N GLY A 96 -7.67 6.20 7.81
CA GLY A 96 -8.70 5.58 8.67
C GLY A 96 -9.12 4.18 8.20
N ILE A 97 -9.26 3.97 6.88
CA ILE A 97 -9.51 2.63 6.30
C ILE A 97 -8.36 1.68 6.65
N ALA A 98 -7.11 2.11 6.46
CA ALA A 98 -5.94 1.31 6.79
C ALA A 98 -5.89 0.93 8.28
N GLN A 99 -6.21 1.86 9.18
CA GLN A 99 -6.30 1.58 10.62
C GLN A 99 -7.37 0.52 10.94
N SER A 100 -8.54 0.64 10.32
CA SER A 100 -9.64 -0.32 10.50
C SER A 100 -9.28 -1.70 9.94
N ALA A 101 -8.61 -1.76 8.79
CA ALA A 101 -8.14 -2.99 8.19
C ALA A 101 -7.05 -3.68 9.05
N CYS A 102 -6.14 -2.91 9.66
CA CYS A 102 -5.16 -3.43 10.62
C CYS A 102 -5.87 -4.06 11.82
N ALA A 103 -6.83 -3.37 12.42
CA ALA A 103 -7.57 -3.89 13.56
C ALA A 103 -8.31 -5.20 13.24
N GLN A 104 -8.86 -5.31 12.02
CA GLN A 104 -9.59 -6.51 11.59
C GLN A 104 -8.65 -7.67 11.23
N SER A 105 -7.53 -7.40 10.57
CA SER A 105 -6.59 -8.43 10.07
C SER A 105 -5.56 -8.89 11.13
N GLY A 106 -5.53 -8.26 12.30
CA GLY A 106 -4.54 -8.56 13.35
C GLY A 106 -3.16 -7.98 13.08
N ARG A 107 -3.03 -7.06 12.11
CA ARG A 107 -1.80 -6.30 11.92
C ARG A 107 -1.64 -5.27 13.03
N ASN A 108 -0.42 -5.07 13.47
CA ASN A 108 -0.09 -4.10 14.54
C ASN A 108 0.75 -2.91 14.07
N ARG A 109 1.09 -2.85 12.78
CA ARG A 109 1.73 -1.70 12.13
C ARG A 109 0.84 -1.16 11.01
N VAL A 110 0.38 0.08 11.18
CA VAL A 110 -0.49 0.73 10.19
C VAL A 110 0.37 1.22 9.01
N PRO A 111 0.03 0.86 7.76
CA PRO A 111 0.75 1.37 6.61
C PRO A 111 0.60 2.89 6.48
N LEU A 112 1.65 3.54 6.00
CA LEU A 112 1.61 4.97 5.69
C LEU A 112 0.84 5.20 4.39
N ILE A 113 -0.18 6.03 4.44
CA ILE A 113 -0.87 6.52 3.24
C ILE A 113 -0.41 7.95 2.97
N ASP A 114 0.27 8.17 1.85
CA ASP A 114 0.71 9.51 1.45
C ASP A 114 -0.46 10.36 0.96
N ALA A 115 -0.31 11.67 1.01
CA ALA A 115 -1.22 12.56 0.33
C ALA A 115 -1.14 12.35 -1.20
N PRO A 116 -2.28 12.36 -1.91
CA PRO A 116 -2.28 12.29 -3.38
C PRO A 116 -1.36 13.34 -3.99
N MET A 117 -0.50 12.92 -4.91
CA MET A 117 0.46 13.81 -5.54
C MET A 117 0.52 13.64 -7.06
N ALA A 118 0.99 14.68 -7.74
CA ALA A 118 1.19 14.64 -9.18
C ALA A 118 2.36 13.71 -9.55
N TRP A 119 2.28 13.05 -10.70
CA TRP A 119 3.32 12.21 -11.28
C TRP A 119 4.70 12.87 -11.25
N ALA A 120 4.83 14.09 -11.76
CA ALA A 120 6.11 14.80 -11.80
C ALA A 120 6.65 15.13 -10.41
N ALA A 121 5.77 15.44 -9.45
CA ALA A 121 6.17 15.74 -8.07
C ALA A 121 6.73 14.48 -7.37
N TRP A 122 6.13 13.32 -7.59
CA TRP A 122 6.63 12.08 -7.04
C TRP A 122 8.04 11.76 -7.55
N TRP A 123 8.27 11.87 -8.87
CA TRP A 123 9.59 11.61 -9.44
C TRP A 123 10.65 12.59 -8.95
N SER A 124 10.32 13.88 -8.78
CA SER A 124 11.26 14.88 -8.28
C SER A 124 11.67 14.66 -6.82
N GLN A 125 10.82 14.00 -6.03
CA GLN A 125 11.07 13.72 -4.61
C GLN A 125 11.67 12.33 -4.38
N ARG A 126 11.55 11.44 -5.37
CA ARG A 126 12.04 10.08 -5.24
C ARG A 126 13.55 10.04 -5.21
N GLN A 127 14.09 9.46 -4.13
CA GLN A 127 15.51 9.13 -4.05
C GLN A 127 15.68 7.64 -4.41
N PRO A 128 16.50 7.28 -5.40
CA PRO A 128 16.81 5.89 -5.70
C PRO A 128 17.47 5.24 -4.48
N ASP A 129 16.97 4.06 -4.12
CA ASP A 129 17.55 3.23 -3.06
C ASP A 129 17.90 1.88 -3.67
N THR A 130 19.15 1.47 -3.57
CA THR A 130 19.64 0.19 -4.12
C THR A 130 19.15 -1.04 -3.35
N ALA A 131 18.67 -0.86 -2.12
CA ALA A 131 18.04 -1.92 -1.32
C ALA A 131 16.60 -2.19 -1.75
N VAL A 132 15.98 -1.28 -2.51
CA VAL A 132 14.58 -1.38 -2.96
C VAL A 132 14.53 -1.79 -4.42
N GLN A 133 13.83 -2.88 -4.73
CA GLN A 133 13.57 -3.31 -6.10
C GLN A 133 12.33 -2.63 -6.67
N PRO A 134 12.46 -1.79 -7.71
CA PRO A 134 11.33 -1.11 -8.31
C PRO A 134 10.75 -1.90 -9.49
N PHE A 135 9.43 -2.10 -9.48
CA PHE A 135 8.66 -2.76 -10.54
C PHE A 135 7.53 -1.87 -11.04
N VAL A 136 7.27 -1.92 -12.34
CA VAL A 136 6.07 -1.35 -12.95
C VAL A 136 5.22 -2.47 -13.54
N LEU A 137 3.95 -2.54 -13.12
CA LEU A 137 2.98 -3.50 -13.66
C LEU A 137 2.60 -3.09 -15.07
N SER A 138 2.83 -3.97 -16.04
CA SER A 138 2.74 -3.65 -17.46
C SER A 138 2.02 -4.76 -18.24
N LEU A 139 1.25 -4.34 -19.26
CA LEU A 139 0.62 -5.23 -20.24
C LEU A 139 1.44 -5.35 -21.53
N GLN A 140 2.59 -4.66 -21.62
CA GLN A 140 3.43 -4.71 -22.82
C GLN A 140 4.07 -6.10 -22.97
N SER A 141 4.22 -6.57 -24.20
CA SER A 141 4.78 -7.89 -24.52
C SER A 141 6.24 -8.08 -24.06
N VAL A 142 6.96 -6.99 -23.82
CA VAL A 142 8.34 -6.99 -23.33
C VAL A 142 8.42 -7.11 -21.78
N ALA A 143 7.28 -7.12 -21.09
CA ALA A 143 7.24 -7.28 -19.64
C ALA A 143 7.63 -8.72 -19.26
N ARG A 144 8.46 -8.85 -18.22
CA ARG A 144 8.87 -10.16 -17.70
C ARG A 144 7.76 -10.75 -16.83
N PRO A 145 7.50 -12.07 -16.91
CA PRO A 145 6.57 -12.72 -16.00
C PRO A 145 7.00 -12.51 -14.54
N TRP A 146 6.04 -12.13 -13.68
CA TRP A 146 6.29 -11.90 -12.25
C TRP A 146 6.96 -13.11 -11.56
N GLN A 147 6.62 -14.32 -11.99
CA GLN A 147 7.15 -15.57 -11.44
C GLN A 147 8.65 -15.74 -11.71
N GLU A 148 9.16 -15.14 -12.78
CA GLU A 148 10.56 -15.24 -13.20
C GLU A 148 11.46 -14.16 -12.59
N VAL A 149 10.86 -13.23 -11.83
CA VAL A 149 11.59 -12.10 -11.26
C VAL A 149 12.08 -12.47 -9.86
N ALA A 150 13.38 -12.34 -9.63
CA ALA A 150 13.94 -12.46 -8.28
C ALA A 150 13.41 -11.34 -7.39
N ARG A 151 12.98 -11.70 -6.20
CA ARG A 151 12.33 -10.79 -5.23
C ARG A 151 13.15 -10.82 -3.94
N THR A 152 14.15 -9.97 -3.89
CA THR A 152 15.03 -9.83 -2.72
C THR A 152 14.90 -8.41 -2.17
N GLY A 153 14.95 -8.24 -0.85
CA GLY A 153 14.85 -6.93 -0.22
C GLY A 153 13.45 -6.29 -0.31
N ASP A 154 13.39 -5.00 -0.10
CA ASP A 154 12.19 -4.20 -0.15
C ASP A 154 11.72 -3.94 -1.58
N LEU A 155 10.43 -3.70 -1.77
CA LEU A 155 9.84 -3.56 -3.09
C LEU A 155 9.13 -2.21 -3.25
N CYS A 156 9.26 -1.61 -4.44
CA CYS A 156 8.44 -0.48 -4.88
C CYS A 156 7.66 -0.90 -6.12
N ILE A 157 6.33 -0.95 -6.03
CA ILE A 157 5.44 -1.44 -7.09
C ILE A 157 4.64 -0.26 -7.63
N LEU A 158 4.89 0.09 -8.89
CA LEU A 158 4.13 1.10 -9.62
C LEU A 158 3.03 0.43 -10.43
N SER A 159 1.79 0.87 -10.24
CA SER A 159 0.60 0.42 -10.98
C SER A 159 -0.20 1.60 -11.49
N GLY A 160 -0.75 1.49 -12.69
CA GLY A 160 -1.57 2.54 -13.31
C GLY A 160 -3.02 2.56 -12.83
N PRO A 161 -3.78 3.63 -13.14
CA PRO A 161 -5.24 3.69 -12.94
C PRO A 161 -5.97 2.76 -13.94
N GLU A 162 -7.30 2.84 -14.03
CA GLU A 162 -8.10 2.02 -14.95
C GLU A 162 -7.66 2.12 -16.42
N GLY A 163 -7.23 3.29 -16.85
CA GLY A 163 -6.68 3.51 -18.19
C GLY A 163 -5.22 3.05 -18.36
N GLY A 164 -4.59 2.51 -17.31
CA GLY A 164 -3.17 2.19 -17.29
C GLY A 164 -2.27 3.43 -17.26
N LEU A 165 -0.97 3.22 -17.27
CA LEU A 165 0.02 4.26 -17.55
C LEU A 165 0.08 4.51 -19.06
N THR A 166 0.56 5.68 -19.47
CA THR A 166 0.90 5.89 -20.88
C THR A 166 2.25 5.26 -21.20
N ASP A 167 2.53 5.10 -22.51
CA ASP A 167 3.82 4.54 -22.95
C ASP A 167 4.99 5.43 -22.50
N GLU A 168 4.79 6.75 -22.46
CA GLU A 168 5.77 7.72 -21.96
C GLU A 168 5.97 7.60 -20.45
N GLU A 169 4.89 7.42 -19.68
CA GLU A 169 4.97 7.20 -18.24
C GLU A 169 5.70 5.89 -17.92
N GLU A 170 5.39 4.79 -18.62
CA GLU A 170 6.12 3.53 -18.45
C GLU A 170 7.58 3.64 -18.88
N ALA A 171 7.87 4.29 -20.02
CA ALA A 171 9.24 4.50 -20.48
C ALA A 171 10.05 5.33 -19.47
N MET A 172 9.44 6.36 -18.89
CA MET A 172 10.06 7.15 -17.83
C MET A 172 10.36 6.28 -16.60
N ALA A 173 9.42 5.45 -16.15
CA ALA A 173 9.63 4.56 -15.02
C ALA A 173 10.82 3.61 -15.29
N VAL A 174 10.90 3.03 -16.48
CA VAL A 174 12.03 2.16 -16.88
C VAL A 174 13.36 2.92 -16.89
N ALA A 175 13.38 4.14 -17.42
CA ALA A 175 14.58 5.00 -17.39
C ALA A 175 15.03 5.33 -15.95
N GLN A 176 14.11 5.29 -14.99
CA GLN A 176 14.36 5.46 -13.56
C GLN A 176 14.62 4.12 -12.81
N GLY A 177 14.89 3.04 -13.55
CA GLY A 177 15.29 1.73 -13.01
C GLY A 177 14.15 0.77 -12.69
N PHE A 178 12.90 1.08 -13.05
CA PHE A 178 11.78 0.15 -12.85
C PHE A 178 11.81 -0.98 -13.89
N MET A 179 11.64 -2.20 -13.41
CA MET A 179 11.49 -3.36 -14.29
C MET A 179 10.01 -3.55 -14.64
N ARG A 180 9.70 -3.68 -15.95
CA ARG A 180 8.35 -4.08 -16.38
C ARG A 180 8.06 -5.51 -15.98
N VAL A 181 6.92 -5.74 -15.32
CA VAL A 181 6.48 -7.08 -14.96
C VAL A 181 5.02 -7.32 -15.36
N SER A 182 4.76 -8.52 -15.85
CA SER A 182 3.45 -9.01 -16.24
C SER A 182 2.92 -9.99 -15.22
N LEU A 183 1.62 -9.92 -14.94
CA LEU A 183 0.91 -10.80 -14.00
C LEU A 183 0.18 -11.97 -14.70
N GLY A 184 0.46 -12.19 -15.99
CA GLY A 184 -0.14 -13.26 -16.77
C GLY A 184 -0.98 -12.76 -17.94
N PRO A 185 -1.79 -13.64 -18.57
CA PRO A 185 -2.42 -13.36 -19.86
C PRO A 185 -3.67 -12.47 -19.79
N HIS A 186 -4.20 -12.24 -18.59
CA HIS A 186 -5.43 -11.47 -18.41
C HIS A 186 -5.16 -10.02 -18.03
N THR A 187 -5.94 -9.11 -18.59
CA THR A 187 -5.99 -7.72 -18.11
C THR A 187 -6.77 -7.68 -16.80
N LEU A 188 -6.06 -7.41 -15.73
CA LEU A 188 -6.66 -7.23 -14.41
C LEU A 188 -7.17 -5.80 -14.24
N ARG A 189 -8.18 -5.61 -13.39
CA ARG A 189 -8.59 -4.28 -12.97
C ARG A 189 -7.46 -3.57 -12.23
N ALA A 190 -7.47 -2.22 -12.26
CA ALA A 190 -6.43 -1.39 -11.65
C ALA A 190 -6.19 -1.74 -10.17
N GLU A 191 -7.27 -1.90 -9.41
CA GLU A 191 -7.24 -2.28 -8.01
C GLU A 191 -6.80 -3.74 -7.78
N THR A 192 -7.06 -4.64 -8.73
CA THR A 192 -6.75 -6.07 -8.60
C THR A 192 -5.27 -6.37 -8.83
N ALA A 193 -4.65 -5.73 -9.80
CA ALA A 193 -3.29 -6.03 -10.21
C ALA A 193 -2.27 -5.95 -9.05
N PRO A 194 -2.19 -4.86 -8.26
CA PRO A 194 -1.28 -4.80 -7.13
C PRO A 194 -1.61 -5.80 -6.02
N LEU A 195 -2.89 -6.16 -5.83
CA LEU A 195 -3.28 -7.13 -4.80
C LEU A 195 -2.79 -8.55 -5.14
N VAL A 196 -2.73 -8.92 -6.43
CA VAL A 196 -2.12 -10.19 -6.85
C VAL A 196 -0.65 -10.24 -6.45
N VAL A 197 0.08 -9.15 -6.62
CA VAL A 197 1.48 -9.07 -6.19
C VAL A 197 1.59 -9.19 -4.67
N LEU A 198 0.83 -8.40 -3.93
CA LEU A 198 0.86 -8.41 -2.46
C LEU A 198 0.47 -9.77 -1.88
N SER A 199 -0.54 -10.46 -2.45
CA SER A 199 -0.94 -11.78 -2.00
C SER A 199 0.17 -12.83 -2.18
N GLN A 200 0.90 -12.77 -3.29
CA GLN A 200 2.04 -13.67 -3.50
C GLN A 200 3.20 -13.37 -2.56
N LEU A 201 3.45 -12.09 -2.25
CA LEU A 201 4.48 -11.71 -1.29
C LEU A 201 4.14 -12.20 0.12
N LEU A 202 2.88 -12.10 0.53
CA LEU A 202 2.41 -12.60 1.83
C LEU A 202 2.53 -14.12 1.93
N CYS A 203 2.11 -14.87 0.90
CA CYS A 203 2.14 -16.33 0.91
C CYS A 203 3.55 -16.92 0.87
N PHE A 204 4.52 -16.20 0.34
CA PHE A 204 5.91 -16.65 0.20
C PHE A 204 6.88 -15.87 1.11
N ALA A 205 6.38 -15.19 2.13
CA ALA A 205 7.16 -14.47 3.13
C ALA A 205 7.75 -15.40 4.24
N ALA A 206 7.89 -16.69 3.94
CA ALA A 206 8.51 -17.67 4.83
C ALA A 206 10.02 -17.74 4.64
#